data_bd321581b41687a044e2fb97801c0d35
#
_entry.id   bd321581b41687a044e2fb97801c0d35
#
_cell.length_a   1.000
_cell.length_b   1.000
_cell.length_c   1.000
_cell.angle_alpha   90.00
_cell.angle_beta   90.00
_cell.angle_gamma   90.00
#
_symmetry.space_group_name_H-M   'P 1'
#
loop_
_entity.id
_entity.type
_entity.pdbx_description
1 polymer ?
#
loop_
_entity_poly.entity_id
_entity_poly.type
_entity_poly.pdbx_seq_one_letter_code
_entity_poly.pdbx_strand_id
1 'polypeptide(L)'
;MVVFLGGCGHDKDKDFSALQTPESQEDAYEYRMFFVPEKDGTAQPYVGDPMPYYENGTYYIYYLKEGGDSYRHSIYLATTKDFVSYSEQDKCVIEASGSGQDSWTGTGSVVKVDGKYYFFYTGHTDDGEYKEKIMVAEGDKLTSFEKKGGWEIAPPEELGQKNDFRDPQAYYDPETGTISLTITAAQDGVARILKYTLSADLQETNYEGIIFTNQEGDFWNLECSDTFKIGDKWYLTYSAQDDTLWYASSDSRFGPYSEAKRLEGKLFYAAKHVEDGKNAYMVGWARRSEYASARDVTAWAGNLVAQKIVQKENGDLVLAPVDDIVDQFKNKRNLLLAENQALVEAGLSYNYVDAFTCYERFLLKGEFICSGEGAFGLCFDYNGNAEEYKMISICPGEDKLQHSFRGGDTPIAEIGAQLSPGQAYSFTYIQEGSVGIFYIDDVAALTVRLYGVSGKPIRLFAENNSVSFSLLQQFTR
;
A
#
# COMPACT_ATOMS: atom_id res chain seq x y z
N MET A 1 -34.85 20.84 6.48
CA MET A 1 -34.99 20.19 5.17
C MET A 1 -34.95 21.33 4.12
N VAL A 2 -33.73 21.61 3.64
CA VAL A 2 -33.51 22.63 2.60
C VAL A 2 -33.26 21.86 1.31
N VAL A 3 -34.24 21.92 0.43
CA VAL A 3 -34.15 21.35 -0.92
C VAL A 3 -33.46 22.41 -1.78
N PHE A 4 -32.20 22.14 -2.18
CA PHE A 4 -31.54 22.92 -3.22
C PHE A 4 -31.86 22.31 -4.58
N LEU A 5 -32.78 22.93 -5.31
CA LEU A 5 -32.94 22.71 -6.74
C LEU A 5 -31.75 23.37 -7.45
N GLY A 6 -30.74 22.55 -7.76
CA GLY A 6 -29.55 23.01 -8.49
C GLY A 6 -29.88 23.32 -9.94
N GLY A 7 -30.04 24.60 -10.24
CA GLY A 7 -29.96 25.09 -11.60
C GLY A 7 -28.49 25.08 -12.06
N CYS A 8 -28.24 24.63 -13.30
CA CYS A 8 -26.96 24.77 -14.00
C CYS A 8 -26.59 26.26 -14.16
N GLY A 9 -25.97 26.83 -13.13
CA GLY A 9 -25.32 28.13 -13.19
C GLY A 9 -23.80 27.90 -13.16
N HIS A 10 -23.14 28.09 -14.28
CA HIS A 10 -21.68 28.18 -14.34
C HIS A 10 -21.26 29.45 -13.60
N ASP A 11 -20.88 29.30 -12.32
CA ASP A 11 -20.16 30.34 -11.61
C ASP A 11 -18.67 30.25 -12.03
N LYS A 12 -18.33 30.98 -13.10
CA LYS A 12 -17.04 30.95 -13.77
C LYS A 12 -15.90 31.63 -13.01
N ASP A 13 -16.17 32.32 -11.88
CA ASP A 13 -15.24 33.28 -11.29
C ASP A 13 -14.99 33.13 -9.78
N LYS A 14 -15.13 31.91 -9.23
CA LYS A 14 -14.57 31.71 -7.86
C LYS A 14 -13.08 31.48 -7.97
N ASP A 15 -12.31 32.51 -7.66
CA ASP A 15 -10.87 32.44 -7.51
C ASP A 15 -10.53 31.65 -6.25
N PHE A 16 -10.21 30.36 -6.40
CA PHE A 16 -9.81 29.47 -5.32
C PHE A 16 -8.32 29.63 -4.92
N SER A 17 -7.54 30.43 -5.67
CA SER A 17 -6.12 30.67 -5.38
C SER A 17 -5.88 31.37 -4.04
N ALA A 18 -6.86 32.15 -3.59
CA ALA A 18 -6.80 32.85 -2.29
C ALA A 18 -7.07 31.94 -1.08
N LEU A 19 -7.50 30.69 -1.29
CA LEU A 19 -7.78 29.72 -0.22
C LEU A 19 -6.55 28.88 0.16
N GLN A 20 -5.47 28.95 -0.62
CA GLN A 20 -4.21 28.27 -0.33
C GLN A 20 -3.25 29.22 0.39
N THR A 21 -3.01 28.97 1.67
CA THR A 21 -1.75 29.39 2.30
C THR A 21 -0.71 28.35 1.86
N PRO A 22 0.35 28.71 1.13
CA PRO A 22 1.44 27.77 0.91
C PRO A 22 1.97 27.34 2.27
N GLU A 23 2.00 26.04 2.55
CA GLU A 23 2.87 25.55 3.60
C GLU A 23 4.29 25.98 3.25
N SER A 24 5.07 26.45 4.22
CA SER A 24 6.44 26.89 3.94
C SER A 24 7.21 25.72 3.34
N GLN A 25 8.14 25.99 2.42
CA GLN A 25 8.97 24.94 1.79
C GLN A 25 9.75 24.12 2.84
N GLU A 26 10.04 24.68 4.02
CA GLU A 26 10.71 24.02 5.15
C GLU A 26 9.82 22.96 5.80
N ASP A 27 8.51 23.18 5.92
CA ASP A 27 7.57 22.18 6.46
C ASP A 27 7.38 20.97 5.51
N ALA A 28 7.67 21.13 4.21
CA ALA A 28 7.49 20.06 3.22
C ALA A 28 8.51 18.91 3.37
N TYR A 29 9.66 19.15 3.99
CA TYR A 29 10.74 18.15 4.13
C TYR A 29 10.72 17.37 5.44
N GLU A 30 10.21 17.92 6.52
CA GLU A 30 10.22 17.27 7.84
C GLU A 30 9.12 16.23 8.07
N TYR A 31 8.02 16.30 7.31
CA TYR A 31 6.83 15.48 7.54
C TYR A 31 6.26 14.96 6.23
N ARG A 32 6.58 13.73 5.90
CA ARG A 32 6.08 13.04 4.71
C ARG A 32 5.42 11.73 5.13
N MET A 33 4.12 11.77 5.38
CA MET A 33 3.36 10.55 5.69
C MET A 33 3.39 9.54 4.52
N PHE A 34 3.52 10.03 3.28
CA PHE A 34 3.77 9.20 2.09
C PHE A 34 5.20 9.43 1.60
N PHE A 35 6.14 8.83 2.34
CA PHE A 35 7.57 9.08 2.21
C PHE A 35 8.11 8.73 0.81
N VAL A 36 9.01 9.57 0.31
CA VAL A 36 9.91 9.30 -0.80
C VAL A 36 11.33 9.64 -0.36
N PRO A 37 12.34 8.82 -0.73
CA PRO A 37 13.74 9.09 -0.44
C PRO A 37 14.18 10.46 -0.99
N GLU A 38 15.20 11.05 -0.38
CA GLU A 38 15.80 12.27 -0.92
C GLU A 38 16.50 12.01 -2.25
N LYS A 39 16.47 12.99 -3.13
CA LYS A 39 17.18 12.92 -4.42
C LYS A 39 18.68 13.04 -4.18
N ASP A 40 19.39 11.98 -4.48
CA ASP A 40 20.86 11.94 -4.46
C ASP A 40 21.52 12.38 -5.80
N GLY A 41 20.81 13.20 -6.58
CA GLY A 41 21.24 13.67 -7.91
C GLY A 41 20.85 12.76 -9.06
N THR A 42 20.19 11.63 -8.78
CA THR A 42 19.66 10.71 -9.80
C THR A 42 18.20 11.00 -10.13
N ALA A 43 17.72 10.49 -11.25
CA ALA A 43 16.35 10.69 -11.71
C ALA A 43 15.37 9.92 -10.82
N GLN A 44 14.74 10.60 -9.89
CA GLN A 44 13.57 10.18 -9.14
C GLN A 44 13.75 8.97 -8.21
N PRO A 45 14.18 9.18 -6.96
CA PRO A 45 14.20 8.13 -5.96
C PRO A 45 12.76 7.79 -5.51
N TYR A 46 12.40 6.53 -5.59
CA TYR A 46 11.15 5.99 -5.07
C TYR A 46 11.42 4.79 -4.20
N VAL A 47 10.48 4.44 -3.35
CA VAL A 47 10.52 3.24 -2.52
C VAL A 47 9.99 2.06 -3.33
N GLY A 48 10.82 1.05 -3.53
CA GLY A 48 10.41 -0.27 -4.00
C GLY A 48 10.40 -1.26 -2.84
N ASP A 49 9.47 -2.16 -2.83
CA ASP A 49 9.37 -3.36 -1.99
C ASP A 49 9.83 -3.18 -0.54
N PRO A 50 9.08 -2.44 0.29
CA PRO A 50 9.48 -2.17 1.66
C PRO A 50 9.51 -3.46 2.50
N MET A 51 10.54 -3.57 3.33
CA MET A 51 10.83 -4.69 4.22
C MET A 51 10.89 -4.17 5.65
N PRO A 52 9.75 -4.01 6.32
CA PRO A 52 9.70 -3.39 7.65
C PRO A 52 10.18 -4.35 8.75
N TYR A 53 10.83 -3.79 9.76
CA TYR A 53 11.22 -4.46 10.99
C TYR A 53 11.05 -3.50 12.17
N TYR A 54 10.50 -3.97 13.28
CA TYR A 54 10.30 -3.14 14.47
C TYR A 54 11.18 -3.59 15.63
N GLU A 55 11.86 -2.65 16.27
CA GLU A 55 12.57 -2.88 17.51
C GLU A 55 12.66 -1.60 18.35
N ASN A 56 12.41 -1.73 19.66
CA ASN A 56 12.62 -0.67 20.66
C ASN A 56 11.98 0.69 20.31
N GLY A 57 10.73 0.69 19.83
CA GLY A 57 10.00 1.92 19.52
C GLY A 57 10.36 2.55 18.18
N THR A 58 11.08 1.83 17.33
CA THR A 58 11.49 2.30 16.00
C THR A 58 11.14 1.27 14.93
N TYR A 59 10.49 1.71 13.88
CA TYR A 59 10.29 0.96 12.65
C TYR A 59 11.48 1.22 11.73
N TYR A 60 12.17 0.17 11.34
CA TYR A 60 13.24 0.14 10.35
C TYR A 60 12.61 -0.29 9.04
N ILE A 61 12.51 0.62 8.09
CA ILE A 61 11.92 0.34 6.78
C ILE A 61 13.05 0.22 5.78
N TYR A 62 13.43 -1.02 5.47
CA TYR A 62 14.34 -1.27 4.36
C TYR A 62 13.55 -1.25 3.06
N TYR A 63 14.18 -0.82 1.98
CA TYR A 63 13.53 -0.72 0.68
C TYR A 63 14.53 -0.81 -0.47
N LEU A 64 14.04 -1.25 -1.59
CA LEU A 64 14.80 -1.23 -2.83
C LEU A 64 14.78 0.17 -3.43
N LYS A 65 15.93 0.62 -3.88
CA LYS A 65 16.07 1.87 -4.63
C LYS A 65 17.02 1.65 -5.80
N GLU A 66 16.62 2.13 -6.98
CA GLU A 66 17.49 2.16 -8.15
C GLU A 66 18.64 3.14 -7.91
N GLY A 67 19.86 2.71 -8.20
CA GLY A 67 21.06 3.52 -8.04
C GLY A 67 21.55 4.05 -9.40
N GLY A 68 21.62 5.36 -9.55
CA GLY A 68 22.25 6.02 -10.69
C GLY A 68 21.65 5.65 -12.05
N ASP A 69 22.50 5.28 -13.00
CA ASP A 69 22.14 4.94 -14.39
C ASP A 69 21.80 3.44 -14.56
N SER A 70 21.63 2.69 -13.50
CA SER A 70 21.42 1.25 -13.59
C SER A 70 20.07 0.83 -13.00
N TYR A 71 19.42 -0.15 -13.63
CA TYR A 71 18.26 -0.88 -13.08
C TYR A 71 18.61 -1.74 -11.84
N ARG A 72 19.81 -1.59 -11.30
CA ARG A 72 20.34 -2.43 -10.21
C ARG A 72 19.96 -1.84 -8.89
N HIS A 73 19.07 -2.53 -8.20
CA HIS A 73 18.63 -2.14 -6.87
C HIS A 73 19.68 -2.49 -5.83
N SER A 74 19.85 -1.59 -4.86
CA SER A 74 20.47 -1.84 -3.57
C SER A 74 19.44 -1.67 -2.47
N ILE A 75 19.69 -2.19 -1.27
CA ILE A 75 18.78 -2.07 -0.13
C ILE A 75 19.18 -0.87 0.71
N TYR A 76 18.27 0.09 0.85
CA TYR A 76 18.39 1.30 1.64
C TYR A 76 17.56 1.20 2.92
N LEU A 77 17.70 2.17 3.82
CA LEU A 77 17.01 2.21 5.11
C LEU A 77 16.49 3.61 5.40
N ALA A 78 15.21 3.67 5.76
CA ALA A 78 14.62 4.80 6.48
C ALA A 78 14.06 4.31 7.82
N THR A 79 14.08 5.15 8.84
CA THR A 79 13.50 4.85 10.15
C THR A 79 12.39 5.82 10.48
N THR A 80 11.37 5.34 11.19
CA THR A 80 10.26 6.14 11.69
C THR A 80 9.80 5.61 13.04
N LYS A 81 9.07 6.44 13.80
CA LYS A 81 8.38 6.04 15.04
C LYS A 81 6.86 6.13 14.93
N ASP A 82 6.38 6.80 13.89
CA ASP A 82 5.00 7.26 13.77
C ASP A 82 4.43 7.19 12.34
N PHE A 83 5.21 6.77 11.35
CA PHE A 83 4.88 6.80 9.93
C PHE A 83 4.54 8.21 9.38
N VAL A 84 4.94 9.25 10.10
CA VAL A 84 4.77 10.66 9.72
C VAL A 84 6.10 11.32 9.42
N SER A 85 7.09 11.02 10.26
CA SER A 85 8.44 11.57 10.17
C SER A 85 9.44 10.46 9.90
N TYR A 86 10.29 10.63 8.91
CA TYR A 86 11.27 9.63 8.50
C TYR A 86 12.68 10.19 8.56
N SER A 87 13.62 9.34 8.99
CA SER A 87 15.06 9.59 8.90
C SER A 87 15.67 8.58 7.94
N GLU A 88 16.18 9.06 6.82
CA GLU A 88 16.85 8.23 5.81
C GLU A 88 18.34 8.07 6.14
N GLN A 89 18.89 6.88 5.90
CA GLN A 89 20.33 6.64 5.98
C GLN A 89 20.98 6.98 4.63
N ASP A 90 22.07 7.75 4.65
CA ASP A 90 22.76 8.24 3.44
C ASP A 90 23.27 7.11 2.52
N LYS A 91 23.64 5.97 3.10
CA LYS A 91 24.20 4.82 2.37
C LYS A 91 23.27 3.63 2.43
N CYS A 92 23.27 2.83 1.37
CA CYS A 92 22.60 1.55 1.39
C CYS A 92 23.14 0.65 2.50
N VAL A 93 22.28 -0.21 3.05
CA VAL A 93 22.66 -1.19 4.08
C VAL A 93 23.19 -2.49 3.46
N ILE A 94 22.76 -2.81 2.23
CA ILE A 94 23.29 -3.89 1.41
C ILE A 94 23.41 -3.37 -0.03
N GLU A 95 24.64 -3.28 -0.51
CA GLU A 95 24.94 -2.78 -1.86
C GLU A 95 24.85 -3.92 -2.89
N ALA A 96 24.29 -3.65 -4.05
CA ALA A 96 24.34 -4.56 -5.20
C ALA A 96 25.80 -4.77 -5.62
N SER A 97 26.22 -6.01 -5.84
CA SER A 97 27.63 -6.31 -6.19
C SER A 97 27.99 -5.93 -7.62
N GLY A 98 27.01 -5.64 -8.46
CA GLY A 98 27.22 -5.29 -9.87
C GLY A 98 27.68 -6.46 -10.74
N SER A 99 27.94 -7.62 -10.16
CA SER A 99 28.31 -8.87 -10.83
C SER A 99 28.08 -10.06 -9.88
N GLY A 100 28.12 -11.30 -10.40
CA GLY A 100 27.82 -12.50 -9.60
C GLY A 100 26.34 -12.68 -9.33
N GLN A 101 25.97 -13.49 -8.32
CA GLN A 101 24.59 -13.86 -8.05
C GLN A 101 23.73 -12.69 -7.58
N ASP A 102 24.31 -11.71 -6.88
CA ASP A 102 23.62 -10.50 -6.46
C ASP A 102 24.10 -9.26 -7.23
N SER A 103 24.19 -9.40 -8.56
CA SER A 103 24.51 -8.26 -9.42
C SER A 103 23.53 -7.10 -9.21
N TRP A 104 22.30 -7.39 -8.78
CA TRP A 104 21.42 -6.48 -8.02
C TRP A 104 20.68 -7.24 -6.92
N THR A 105 20.16 -6.51 -5.92
CA THR A 105 19.43 -7.10 -4.80
C THR A 105 17.92 -7.02 -5.05
N GLY A 106 17.18 -7.97 -4.52
CA GLY A 106 15.73 -7.95 -4.46
C GLY A 106 15.23 -7.99 -3.02
N THR A 107 13.94 -8.13 -2.88
CA THR A 107 13.22 -8.10 -1.61
C THR A 107 13.70 -9.17 -0.63
N GLY A 108 13.54 -8.88 0.65
CA GLY A 108 13.95 -9.76 1.74
C GLY A 108 13.26 -9.45 3.06
N SER A 109 13.90 -9.85 4.14
CA SER A 109 13.47 -9.57 5.52
C SER A 109 14.59 -9.71 6.52
N VAL A 110 14.45 -9.04 7.67
CA VAL A 110 15.37 -9.13 8.82
C VAL A 110 14.77 -10.04 9.89
N VAL A 111 15.65 -10.86 10.49
CA VAL A 111 15.33 -11.65 11.69
C VAL A 111 16.45 -11.52 12.71
N LYS A 112 16.10 -11.47 13.99
CA LYS A 112 17.07 -11.47 15.11
C LYS A 112 17.19 -12.87 15.70
N VAL A 113 18.42 -13.38 15.78
CA VAL A 113 18.77 -14.69 16.34
C VAL A 113 19.89 -14.50 17.34
N ASP A 114 19.66 -14.81 18.61
CA ASP A 114 20.64 -14.76 19.69
C ASP A 114 21.45 -13.44 19.78
N GLY A 115 20.74 -12.32 19.49
CA GLY A 115 21.32 -10.97 19.57
C GLY A 115 21.99 -10.48 18.28
N LYS A 116 22.11 -11.32 17.26
CA LYS A 116 22.61 -11.00 15.93
C LYS A 116 21.46 -10.85 14.94
N TYR A 117 21.60 -9.97 13.95
CA TYR A 117 20.59 -9.79 12.89
C TYR A 117 21.04 -10.49 11.62
N TYR A 118 20.11 -11.20 11.00
CA TYR A 118 20.27 -11.80 9.67
C TYR A 118 19.30 -11.15 8.72
N PHE A 119 19.81 -10.66 7.60
CA PHE A 119 19.00 -10.12 6.50
C PHE A 119 19.02 -11.14 5.37
N PHE A 120 17.92 -11.86 5.18
CA PHE A 120 17.72 -12.72 4.02
C PHE A 120 17.17 -11.88 2.88
N TYR A 121 17.74 -11.98 1.69
CA TYR A 121 17.35 -11.19 0.53
C TYR A 121 17.52 -11.99 -0.76
N THR A 122 16.87 -11.53 -1.84
CA THR A 122 17.02 -12.11 -3.15
C THR A 122 18.25 -11.55 -3.84
N GLY A 123 19.12 -12.40 -4.30
CA GLY A 123 20.20 -12.04 -5.23
C GLY A 123 19.80 -12.34 -6.65
N HIS A 124 19.81 -11.30 -7.51
CA HIS A 124 19.47 -11.41 -8.93
C HIS A 124 20.70 -11.31 -9.82
N THR A 125 20.68 -12.08 -10.92
CA THR A 125 21.68 -12.01 -11.98
C THR A 125 21.07 -12.26 -13.36
N ASP A 126 21.58 -11.59 -14.38
CA ASP A 126 21.28 -11.93 -15.78
C ASP A 126 22.10 -13.11 -16.28
N ASP A 127 23.27 -13.31 -15.66
CA ASP A 127 24.23 -14.37 -15.99
C ASP A 127 24.12 -15.51 -14.99
N GLY A 128 24.24 -16.73 -15.47
CA GLY A 128 24.24 -17.91 -14.58
C GLY A 128 23.08 -18.86 -14.78
N GLU A 129 23.16 -19.99 -14.08
CA GLU A 129 22.18 -21.07 -14.15
C GLU A 129 20.85 -20.68 -13.50
N TYR A 130 20.92 -19.99 -12.36
CA TYR A 130 19.77 -19.51 -11.58
C TYR A 130 19.72 -18.00 -11.64
N LYS A 131 18.60 -17.44 -12.07
CA LYS A 131 18.42 -15.97 -12.11
C LYS A 131 18.25 -15.38 -10.74
N GLU A 132 17.68 -16.15 -9.82
CA GLU A 132 17.35 -15.74 -8.45
C GLU A 132 17.81 -16.82 -7.48
N LYS A 133 18.43 -16.38 -6.38
CA LYS A 133 18.75 -17.20 -5.21
C LYS A 133 18.52 -16.40 -3.95
N ILE A 134 18.24 -17.09 -2.86
CA ILE A 134 18.21 -16.44 -1.55
C ILE A 134 19.62 -16.35 -1.01
N MET A 135 19.98 -15.17 -0.57
CA MET A 135 21.28 -14.84 0.04
C MET A 135 21.07 -14.28 1.44
N VAL A 136 22.13 -14.18 2.23
CA VAL A 136 22.07 -13.65 3.58
C VAL A 136 23.22 -12.67 3.85
N ALA A 137 22.89 -11.60 4.58
CA ALA A 137 23.86 -10.71 5.20
C ALA A 137 23.65 -10.73 6.72
N GLU A 138 24.70 -10.52 7.50
CA GLU A 138 24.64 -10.54 8.95
C GLU A 138 25.14 -9.23 9.56
N GLY A 139 24.62 -8.84 10.72
CA GLY A 139 25.01 -7.61 11.40
C GLY A 139 24.74 -7.65 12.89
N ASP A 140 25.51 -6.83 13.62
CA ASP A 140 25.29 -6.58 15.05
C ASP A 140 24.36 -5.37 15.26
N LYS A 141 23.98 -4.70 14.17
CA LYS A 141 23.12 -3.51 14.16
C LYS A 141 22.20 -3.54 12.97
N LEU A 142 20.99 -3.03 13.13
CA LEU A 142 19.97 -2.86 12.08
C LEU A 142 20.37 -1.85 10.98
N THR A 143 21.44 -1.11 11.17
CA THR A 143 21.91 -0.08 10.22
C THR A 143 23.08 -0.51 9.34
N SER A 144 23.61 -1.74 9.53
CA SER A 144 24.78 -2.22 8.81
C SER A 144 24.82 -3.73 8.77
N PHE A 145 24.97 -4.29 7.57
CA PHE A 145 25.05 -5.72 7.32
C PHE A 145 26.24 -6.05 6.45
N GLU A 146 26.87 -7.20 6.70
CA GLU A 146 27.93 -7.77 5.89
C GLU A 146 27.44 -9.03 5.19
N LYS A 147 27.61 -9.10 3.86
CA LYS A 147 27.20 -10.26 3.06
C LYS A 147 27.98 -11.51 3.48
N LYS A 148 27.26 -12.61 3.72
CA LYS A 148 27.86 -13.90 4.06
C LYS A 148 28.24 -14.66 2.79
N GLY A 149 29.47 -14.47 2.32
CA GLY A 149 29.96 -15.12 1.11
C GLY A 149 29.84 -16.64 1.15
N GLY A 150 29.40 -17.24 0.05
CA GLY A 150 29.26 -18.68 -0.10
C GLY A 150 28.04 -19.32 0.55
N TRP A 151 27.15 -18.53 1.17
CA TRP A 151 25.86 -19.01 1.65
C TRP A 151 24.73 -18.57 0.70
N GLU A 152 24.02 -19.52 0.16
CA GLU A 152 22.89 -19.28 -0.73
C GLU A 152 21.92 -20.47 -0.75
N ILE A 153 20.65 -20.20 -1.06
CA ILE A 153 19.63 -21.20 -1.36
C ILE A 153 19.22 -21.03 -2.81
N ALA A 154 19.38 -22.09 -3.61
CA ALA A 154 18.86 -22.16 -4.97
C ALA A 154 17.45 -22.76 -4.98
N PRO A 155 16.66 -22.55 -6.06
CA PRO A 155 15.40 -23.27 -6.26
C PRO A 155 15.59 -24.77 -6.14
N PRO A 156 14.69 -25.48 -5.43
CA PRO A 156 14.80 -26.93 -5.29
C PRO A 156 14.51 -27.61 -6.65
N GLU A 157 15.22 -28.70 -6.95
CA GLU A 157 15.13 -29.41 -8.24
C GLU A 157 13.72 -29.85 -8.59
N GLU A 158 12.90 -30.16 -7.60
CA GLU A 158 11.52 -30.60 -7.78
C GLU A 158 10.56 -29.51 -8.33
N LEU A 159 10.93 -28.24 -8.28
CA LEU A 159 10.17 -27.18 -8.97
C LEU A 159 10.35 -27.23 -10.50
N GLY A 160 11.38 -27.90 -10.99
CA GLY A 160 11.66 -28.03 -12.43
C GLY A 160 12.00 -26.74 -13.14
N GLN A 161 12.31 -25.65 -12.38
CA GLN A 161 12.57 -24.33 -12.93
C GLN A 161 13.69 -23.59 -12.17
N LYS A 162 14.29 -22.57 -12.77
CA LYS A 162 15.47 -21.85 -12.27
C LYS A 162 15.24 -20.35 -12.04
N ASN A 163 14.03 -19.87 -12.27
CA ASN A 163 13.61 -18.49 -12.11
C ASN A 163 12.46 -18.42 -11.11
N ASP A 164 12.00 -17.20 -10.78
CA ASP A 164 10.86 -16.98 -9.90
C ASP A 164 11.01 -17.66 -8.53
N PHE A 165 12.14 -17.35 -7.87
CA PHE A 165 12.47 -17.86 -6.55
C PHE A 165 13.06 -16.73 -5.70
N ARG A 166 12.18 -15.97 -5.00
CA ARG A 166 12.52 -14.70 -4.38
C ARG A 166 11.73 -14.37 -3.12
N ASP A 167 11.97 -13.18 -2.57
CA ASP A 167 11.23 -12.52 -1.48
C ASP A 167 11.21 -13.33 -0.18
N PRO A 168 12.37 -13.73 0.37
CA PRO A 168 12.40 -14.53 1.59
C PRO A 168 11.85 -13.73 2.78
N GLN A 169 10.91 -14.33 3.50
CA GLN A 169 10.43 -13.83 4.77
C GLN A 169 10.87 -14.76 5.89
N ALA A 170 11.63 -14.24 6.84
CA ALA A 170 12.28 -15.00 7.90
C ALA A 170 11.56 -14.88 9.23
N TYR A 171 11.49 -16.00 9.97
CA TYR A 171 10.94 -16.08 11.32
C TYR A 171 11.86 -16.92 12.19
N TYR A 172 12.21 -16.42 13.36
CA TYR A 172 12.96 -17.18 14.35
C TYR A 172 12.03 -17.74 15.42
N ASP A 173 12.16 -19.01 15.68
CA ASP A 173 11.50 -19.68 16.79
C ASP A 173 12.53 -19.98 17.89
N PRO A 174 12.52 -19.24 19.01
CA PRO A 174 13.46 -19.45 20.09
C PRO A 174 13.23 -20.76 20.86
N GLU A 175 12.04 -21.40 20.76
CA GLU A 175 11.77 -22.67 21.43
C GLU A 175 12.46 -23.83 20.72
N THR A 176 12.49 -23.81 19.41
CA THR A 176 13.17 -24.84 18.60
C THR A 176 14.59 -24.46 18.19
N GLY A 177 14.96 -23.16 18.32
CA GLY A 177 16.25 -22.65 17.85
C GLY A 177 16.38 -22.67 16.33
N THR A 178 15.27 -22.55 15.60
CA THR A 178 15.27 -22.63 14.13
C THR A 178 14.76 -21.35 13.48
N ILE A 179 15.24 -21.10 12.25
CA ILE A 179 14.72 -20.04 11.38
C ILE A 179 13.83 -20.71 10.32
N SER A 180 12.61 -20.26 10.18
CA SER A 180 11.77 -20.63 9.04
C SER A 180 11.81 -19.50 8.00
N LEU A 181 11.94 -19.88 6.71
CA LEU A 181 11.76 -18.95 5.59
C LEU A 181 10.50 -19.34 4.81
N THR A 182 9.69 -18.35 4.46
CA THR A 182 8.75 -18.47 3.34
C THR A 182 9.37 -17.82 2.12
N ILE A 183 9.25 -18.45 0.96
CA ILE A 183 9.86 -18.00 -0.30
C ILE A 183 8.81 -18.08 -1.40
N THR A 184 8.68 -17.01 -2.14
CA THR A 184 7.83 -16.93 -3.34
C THR A 184 8.48 -17.71 -4.48
N ALA A 185 7.71 -18.55 -5.16
CA ALA A 185 8.20 -19.36 -6.27
C ALA A 185 7.10 -19.63 -7.31
N ALA A 186 7.48 -20.20 -8.44
CA ALA A 186 6.57 -20.75 -9.43
C ALA A 186 6.91 -22.21 -9.72
N GLN A 187 5.91 -23.00 -10.09
CA GLN A 187 6.06 -24.36 -10.61
C GLN A 187 5.07 -24.56 -11.75
N ASP A 188 5.56 -24.93 -12.93
CA ASP A 188 4.73 -25.13 -14.13
C ASP A 188 3.84 -23.90 -14.47
N GLY A 189 4.35 -22.70 -14.24
CA GLY A 189 3.63 -21.42 -14.43
C GLY A 189 2.57 -21.11 -13.39
N VAL A 190 2.52 -21.87 -12.30
CA VAL A 190 1.58 -21.65 -11.18
C VAL A 190 2.35 -21.16 -9.95
N ALA A 191 1.87 -20.08 -9.35
CA ALA A 191 2.47 -19.49 -8.17
C ALA A 191 2.42 -20.40 -6.95
N ARG A 192 3.52 -20.41 -6.20
CA ARG A 192 3.73 -21.21 -4.98
C ARG A 192 4.38 -20.36 -3.90
N ILE A 193 4.05 -20.64 -2.64
CA ILE A 193 4.83 -20.20 -1.51
C ILE A 193 5.44 -21.43 -0.83
N LEU A 194 6.75 -21.41 -0.72
CA LEU A 194 7.55 -22.51 -0.19
C LEU A 194 7.92 -22.25 1.26
N LYS A 195 8.21 -23.31 1.99
CA LYS A 195 8.79 -23.26 3.33
C LYS A 195 10.14 -23.93 3.36
N TYR A 196 11.09 -23.27 4.02
CA TYR A 196 12.37 -23.82 4.45
C TYR A 196 12.53 -23.71 5.95
N THR A 197 13.31 -24.62 6.53
CA THR A 197 13.76 -24.55 7.93
C THR A 197 15.28 -24.58 7.96
N LEU A 198 15.88 -23.64 8.68
CA LEU A 198 17.32 -23.50 8.85
C LEU A 198 17.69 -23.63 10.32
N SER A 199 18.90 -24.15 10.60
CA SER A 199 19.51 -24.01 11.93
C SER A 199 19.89 -22.57 12.21
N ALA A 200 19.90 -22.15 13.48
CA ALA A 200 20.24 -20.79 13.91
C ALA A 200 21.64 -20.34 13.45
N ASP A 201 22.59 -21.28 13.29
CA ASP A 201 23.94 -21.03 12.79
C ASP A 201 24.07 -21.09 11.26
N LEU A 202 22.94 -21.32 10.54
CA LEU A 202 22.83 -21.42 9.08
C LEU A 202 23.65 -22.57 8.45
N GLN A 203 24.00 -23.60 9.22
CA GLN A 203 24.75 -24.77 8.70
C GLN A 203 23.80 -25.79 8.04
N GLU A 204 22.57 -25.88 8.51
CA GLU A 204 21.56 -26.79 7.97
C GLU A 204 20.45 -26.01 7.30
N THR A 205 20.04 -26.43 6.11
CA THR A 205 18.94 -25.86 5.35
C THR A 205 18.08 -26.99 4.79
N ASN A 206 16.82 -27.04 5.19
CA ASN A 206 15.89 -28.08 4.80
C ASN A 206 14.69 -27.47 4.06
N TYR A 207 14.41 -27.98 2.86
CA TYR A 207 13.18 -27.67 2.13
C TYR A 207 12.03 -28.50 2.71
N GLU A 208 10.96 -27.81 3.14
CA GLU A 208 9.79 -28.42 3.80
C GLU A 208 8.61 -28.63 2.86
N GLY A 209 8.67 -28.04 1.65
CA GLY A 209 7.60 -28.16 0.66
C GLY A 209 6.80 -26.88 0.42
N ILE A 210 5.70 -27.02 -0.30
CA ILE A 210 4.77 -25.94 -0.66
C ILE A 210 3.74 -25.78 0.44
N ILE A 211 3.59 -24.57 0.99
CA ILE A 211 2.60 -24.25 2.03
C ILE A 211 1.37 -23.55 1.48
N PHE A 212 1.48 -22.93 0.31
CA PHE A 212 0.34 -22.25 -0.32
C PHE A 212 0.45 -22.27 -1.83
N THR A 213 -0.70 -22.43 -2.46
CA THR A 213 -0.90 -22.33 -3.90
C THR A 213 -2.15 -21.50 -4.12
N ASN A 214 -2.06 -20.41 -4.86
CA ASN A 214 -3.26 -19.70 -5.27
C ASN A 214 -4.03 -20.55 -6.29
N GLN A 215 -5.27 -20.91 -5.96
CA GLN A 215 -6.18 -21.67 -6.84
C GLN A 215 -7.17 -20.75 -7.57
N GLU A 216 -7.28 -19.50 -7.15
CA GLU A 216 -8.18 -18.52 -7.71
C GLU A 216 -7.42 -17.51 -8.59
N GLY A 217 -7.27 -17.81 -9.82
CA GLY A 217 -6.65 -16.92 -10.78
C GLY A 217 -5.34 -17.50 -11.33
N ASP A 218 -5.04 -17.09 -12.53
CA ASP A 218 -3.88 -17.51 -13.30
C ASP A 218 -2.60 -16.76 -12.88
N PHE A 219 -2.36 -16.63 -11.56
CA PHE A 219 -1.14 -15.97 -11.07
C PHE A 219 0.05 -16.93 -11.19
N TRP A 220 1.11 -16.44 -11.78
CA TRP A 220 2.36 -17.18 -11.94
C TRP A 220 3.35 -16.86 -10.80
N ASN A 221 3.12 -15.82 -10.02
CA ASN A 221 3.90 -15.47 -8.83
C ASN A 221 3.03 -14.82 -7.75
N LEU A 222 3.43 -14.92 -6.47
CA LEU A 222 2.82 -14.29 -5.30
C LEU A 222 3.90 -13.55 -4.52
N GLU A 223 4.20 -12.32 -4.93
CA GLU A 223 5.36 -11.57 -4.48
C GLU A 223 5.23 -11.07 -3.05
N CYS A 224 6.37 -10.86 -2.39
CA CYS A 224 6.46 -10.26 -1.06
C CYS A 224 5.61 -10.97 0.00
N SER A 225 5.55 -12.30 -0.05
CA SER A 225 4.74 -13.08 0.89
C SER A 225 5.18 -12.87 2.34
N ASP A 226 4.21 -12.77 3.26
CA ASP A 226 4.45 -12.58 4.68
C ASP A 226 3.42 -13.36 5.51
N THR A 227 3.82 -13.87 6.69
CA THR A 227 2.91 -14.53 7.62
C THR A 227 3.00 -13.93 9.02
N PHE A 228 1.87 -13.57 9.59
CA PHE A 228 1.77 -12.93 10.90
C PHE A 228 0.52 -13.38 11.65
N LYS A 229 0.44 -13.03 12.94
CA LYS A 229 -0.69 -13.41 13.80
C LYS A 229 -1.40 -12.17 14.33
N ILE A 230 -2.73 -12.14 14.18
CA ILE A 230 -3.58 -11.16 14.87
C ILE A 230 -4.65 -11.92 15.64
N GLY A 231 -4.81 -11.64 16.93
CA GLY A 231 -5.70 -12.41 17.79
C GLY A 231 -5.30 -13.89 17.82
N ASP A 232 -6.24 -14.76 17.51
CA ASP A 232 -6.02 -16.19 17.46
C ASP A 232 -5.75 -16.75 16.06
N LYS A 233 -5.79 -15.89 15.02
CA LYS A 233 -5.61 -16.29 13.61
C LYS A 233 -4.24 -15.93 13.08
N TRP A 234 -3.71 -16.82 12.24
CA TRP A 234 -2.58 -16.57 11.37
C TRP A 234 -3.07 -16.08 10.01
N TYR A 235 -2.29 -15.20 9.41
CA TYR A 235 -2.55 -14.65 8.09
C TYR A 235 -1.33 -14.82 7.21
N LEU A 236 -1.57 -15.14 5.96
CA LEU A 236 -0.62 -15.05 4.87
C LEU A 236 -1.06 -13.88 3.99
N THR A 237 -0.16 -12.95 3.71
CA THR A 237 -0.38 -11.87 2.72
C THR A 237 0.59 -12.02 1.57
N TYR A 238 0.21 -11.52 0.40
CA TYR A 238 1.05 -11.48 -0.80
C TYR A 238 0.50 -10.48 -1.82
N SER A 239 1.38 -9.99 -2.69
CA SER A 239 1.03 -9.17 -3.85
C SER A 239 1.00 -10.04 -5.10
N ALA A 240 -0.10 -9.99 -5.84
CA ALA A 240 -0.30 -10.79 -7.05
C ALA A 240 0.02 -9.99 -8.32
N GLN A 241 0.19 -10.69 -9.47
CA GLN A 241 0.55 -10.03 -10.75
C GLN A 241 -0.59 -9.23 -11.38
N ASP A 242 -1.78 -9.22 -10.80
CA ASP A 242 -2.82 -8.24 -11.12
C ASP A 242 -2.63 -6.91 -10.36
N ASP A 243 -1.49 -6.76 -9.69
CA ASP A 243 -1.07 -5.61 -8.89
C ASP A 243 -1.87 -5.42 -7.58
N THR A 244 -2.61 -6.42 -7.12
CA THR A 244 -3.44 -6.34 -5.91
C THR A 244 -2.82 -7.05 -4.72
N LEU A 245 -3.20 -6.59 -3.51
CA LEU A 245 -2.81 -7.20 -2.24
C LEU A 245 -3.89 -8.18 -1.76
N TRP A 246 -3.45 -9.38 -1.38
CA TRP A 246 -4.32 -10.47 -0.94
C TRP A 246 -3.93 -10.97 0.44
N TYR A 247 -4.88 -11.64 1.11
CA TYR A 247 -4.62 -12.39 2.33
C TYR A 247 -5.42 -13.70 2.38
N ALA A 248 -4.90 -14.67 3.10
CA ALA A 248 -5.58 -15.90 3.48
C ALA A 248 -5.37 -16.14 4.98
N SER A 249 -6.31 -16.78 5.67
CA SER A 249 -6.24 -17.04 7.10
C SER A 249 -6.06 -18.52 7.44
N SER A 250 -5.50 -18.80 8.61
CA SER A 250 -5.26 -20.15 9.12
C SER A 250 -5.25 -20.19 10.64
N ASP A 251 -5.39 -21.38 11.22
CA ASP A 251 -5.15 -21.62 12.65
C ASP A 251 -3.66 -21.90 12.95
N SER A 252 -2.83 -22.02 11.92
CA SER A 252 -1.39 -22.29 12.01
C SER A 252 -0.61 -21.37 11.08
N ARG A 253 0.63 -20.98 11.47
CA ARG A 253 1.51 -20.08 10.69
C ARG A 253 1.71 -20.57 9.24
N PHE A 254 1.84 -21.85 9.04
CA PHE A 254 2.17 -22.42 7.73
C PHE A 254 1.02 -23.21 7.11
N GLY A 255 -0.21 -22.84 7.46
CA GLY A 255 -1.42 -23.41 6.88
C GLY A 255 -1.94 -24.69 7.59
N PRO A 256 -2.93 -25.35 7.03
CA PRO A 256 -3.59 -25.00 5.76
C PRO A 256 -4.33 -23.66 5.81
N TYR A 257 -4.27 -22.91 4.72
CA TYR A 257 -4.91 -21.60 4.62
C TYR A 257 -6.30 -21.69 4.00
N SER A 258 -7.15 -20.72 4.36
CA SER A 258 -8.45 -20.50 3.73
C SER A 258 -8.32 -20.05 2.28
N GLU A 259 -9.44 -19.96 1.59
CA GLU A 259 -9.56 -19.19 0.37
C GLU A 259 -9.05 -17.76 0.55
N ALA A 260 -8.30 -17.25 -0.42
CA ALA A 260 -7.72 -15.92 -0.33
C ALA A 260 -8.74 -14.82 -0.68
N LYS A 261 -8.60 -13.69 -0.02
CA LYS A 261 -9.42 -12.49 -0.23
C LYS A 261 -8.53 -11.30 -0.59
N ARG A 262 -9.04 -10.38 -1.39
CA ARG A 262 -8.35 -9.09 -1.63
C ARG A 262 -8.39 -8.24 -0.36
N LEU A 263 -7.25 -7.65 -0.02
CA LEU A 263 -7.10 -6.71 1.09
C LEU A 263 -7.06 -5.26 0.61
N GLU A 264 -6.48 -5.03 -0.57
CA GLU A 264 -6.33 -3.71 -1.17
C GLU A 264 -6.25 -3.78 -2.70
N GLY A 265 -6.47 -2.65 -3.38
CA GLY A 265 -6.50 -2.54 -4.83
C GLY A 265 -5.11 -2.38 -5.47
N LYS A 266 -5.09 -2.11 -6.78
CA LYS A 266 -3.88 -2.14 -7.63
C LYS A 266 -2.80 -1.10 -7.30
N LEU A 267 -3.11 -0.07 -6.53
CA LEU A 267 -2.19 1.03 -6.29
C LEU A 267 -1.44 0.93 -4.96
N PHE A 268 -1.63 -0.13 -4.19
CA PHE A 268 -0.88 -0.42 -2.98
C PHE A 268 -0.22 -1.80 -3.11
N TYR A 269 1.10 -1.81 -3.32
CA TYR A 269 1.80 -3.01 -3.78
C TYR A 269 3.01 -3.36 -2.90
N ALA A 270 3.46 -4.62 -3.01
CA ALA A 270 4.62 -5.20 -2.31
C ALA A 270 4.57 -4.98 -0.79
N ALA A 271 3.37 -5.02 -0.22
CA ALA A 271 3.18 -4.69 1.17
C ALA A 271 3.53 -5.86 2.08
N LYS A 272 4.30 -5.57 3.14
CA LYS A 272 4.65 -6.49 4.22
C LYS A 272 4.16 -5.96 5.56
N HIS A 273 3.92 -6.86 6.48
CA HIS A 273 3.44 -6.57 7.82
C HIS A 273 4.58 -6.14 8.76
N VAL A 274 4.24 -5.30 9.73
CA VAL A 274 5.04 -5.02 10.91
C VAL A 274 4.12 -4.74 12.09
N GLU A 275 4.55 -5.15 13.30
CA GLU A 275 3.81 -4.90 14.54
C GLU A 275 4.71 -4.32 15.62
N ASP A 276 4.14 -3.48 16.49
CA ASP A 276 4.82 -2.86 17.63
C ASP A 276 4.42 -3.48 18.99
N GLY A 277 3.71 -4.59 18.95
CA GLY A 277 3.13 -5.26 20.12
C GLY A 277 1.80 -4.66 20.58
N LYS A 278 1.34 -3.57 19.96
CA LYS A 278 0.05 -2.92 20.22
C LYS A 278 -0.81 -2.83 18.95
N ASN A 279 -0.19 -2.45 17.86
CA ASN A 279 -0.83 -2.31 16.55
C ASN A 279 -0.04 -3.09 15.51
N ALA A 280 -0.71 -3.48 14.44
CA ALA A 280 -0.13 -4.10 13.27
C ALA A 280 -0.39 -3.22 12.03
N TYR A 281 0.58 -3.17 11.13
CA TYR A 281 0.52 -2.32 9.94
C TYR A 281 0.94 -3.11 8.70
N MET A 282 0.30 -2.80 7.57
CA MET A 282 0.81 -3.12 6.24
C MET A 282 1.63 -1.94 5.73
N VAL A 283 2.86 -2.19 5.33
CA VAL A 283 3.78 -1.19 4.78
C VAL A 283 4.11 -1.60 3.35
N GLY A 284 3.66 -0.80 2.41
CA GLY A 284 3.81 -1.03 0.97
C GLY A 284 4.18 0.27 0.24
N TRP A 285 4.09 0.28 -1.06
CA TRP A 285 4.29 1.50 -1.83
C TRP A 285 3.09 1.81 -2.73
N ALA A 286 2.78 3.11 -2.83
CA ALA A 286 1.74 3.59 -3.73
C ALA A 286 2.29 3.71 -5.15
N ARG A 287 1.75 2.94 -6.08
CA ARG A 287 2.14 2.90 -7.49
C ARG A 287 2.04 4.29 -8.13
N ARG A 288 2.93 4.61 -9.06
CA ARG A 288 3.04 5.90 -9.72
C ARG A 288 2.97 5.80 -11.25
N SER A 289 2.79 6.94 -11.88
CA SER A 289 2.98 7.12 -13.32
C SER A 289 4.36 7.72 -13.60
N GLU A 290 5.02 7.30 -14.65
CA GLU A 290 6.25 7.94 -15.14
C GLU A 290 6.00 9.36 -15.66
N TYR A 291 4.81 9.61 -16.17
CA TYR A 291 4.44 10.87 -16.84
C TYR A 291 3.48 11.75 -16.04
N ALA A 292 3.32 11.50 -14.74
CA ALA A 292 2.33 12.15 -13.88
C ALA A 292 0.89 12.08 -14.45
N SER A 293 0.56 10.99 -15.11
CA SER A 293 -0.76 10.73 -15.70
C SER A 293 -1.53 9.75 -14.82
N ALA A 294 -2.71 10.14 -14.37
CA ALA A 294 -3.55 9.23 -13.60
C ALA A 294 -4.14 8.08 -14.46
N ARG A 295 -3.98 8.10 -15.78
CA ARG A 295 -4.40 7.01 -16.68
C ARG A 295 -3.36 5.92 -16.87
N ASP A 296 -2.11 6.21 -16.54
CA ASP A 296 -0.97 5.29 -16.71
C ASP A 296 -0.20 5.21 -15.39
N VAL A 297 -0.70 4.42 -14.46
CA VAL A 297 -0.13 4.24 -13.11
C VAL A 297 0.47 2.84 -13.04
N THR A 298 1.52 2.61 -13.82
CA THR A 298 2.12 1.29 -14.04
C THR A 298 3.60 1.22 -13.66
N ALA A 299 4.23 2.36 -13.33
CA ALA A 299 5.65 2.40 -13.00
C ALA A 299 5.96 1.63 -11.71
N TRP A 300 7.11 0.95 -11.70
CA TRP A 300 7.64 0.30 -10.50
C TRP A 300 8.07 1.34 -9.46
N ALA A 301 7.98 0.96 -8.18
CA ALA A 301 8.25 1.79 -7.01
C ALA A 301 7.33 3.04 -6.90
N GLY A 302 7.30 3.65 -5.74
CA GLY A 302 6.45 4.81 -5.50
C GLY A 302 6.67 5.44 -4.13
N ASN A 303 5.63 6.04 -3.58
CA ASN A 303 5.66 6.57 -2.22
C ASN A 303 5.45 5.43 -1.22
N LEU A 304 6.25 5.39 -0.16
CA LEU A 304 5.98 4.51 0.98
C LEU A 304 4.63 4.88 1.60
N VAL A 305 3.83 3.87 1.86
CA VAL A 305 2.51 3.99 2.51
C VAL A 305 2.43 2.97 3.64
N ALA A 306 1.98 3.40 4.80
CA ALA A 306 1.62 2.53 5.91
C ALA A 306 0.12 2.61 6.16
N GLN A 307 -0.53 1.46 6.39
CA GLN A 307 -1.94 1.36 6.74
C GLN A 307 -2.08 0.41 7.94
N LYS A 308 -2.93 0.77 8.90
CA LYS A 308 -3.20 -0.06 10.09
C LYS A 308 -4.03 -1.27 9.70
N ILE A 309 -3.66 -2.45 10.20
CA ILE A 309 -4.45 -3.67 10.00
C ILE A 309 -5.48 -3.78 11.12
N VAL A 310 -6.72 -4.03 10.76
CA VAL A 310 -7.83 -4.28 11.69
C VAL A 310 -8.44 -5.65 11.40
N GLN A 311 -8.52 -6.49 12.43
CA GLN A 311 -9.22 -7.76 12.35
C GLN A 311 -10.69 -7.55 12.76
N LYS A 312 -11.61 -7.94 11.90
CA LYS A 312 -13.07 -7.95 12.17
C LYS A 312 -13.43 -9.12 13.08
N GLU A 313 -14.62 -9.08 13.69
CA GLU A 313 -15.11 -10.17 14.55
C GLU A 313 -15.18 -11.53 13.84
N ASN A 314 -15.43 -11.55 12.54
CA ASN A 314 -15.46 -12.78 11.74
C ASN A 314 -14.05 -13.27 11.33
N GLY A 315 -12.99 -12.57 11.71
CA GLY A 315 -11.61 -12.85 11.35
C GLY A 315 -11.16 -12.29 10.00
N ASP A 316 -12.00 -11.56 9.29
CA ASP A 316 -11.57 -10.86 8.08
C ASP A 316 -10.69 -9.66 8.42
N LEU A 317 -9.76 -9.33 7.53
CA LEU A 317 -8.91 -8.15 7.64
C LEU A 317 -9.49 -6.99 6.82
N VAL A 318 -9.33 -5.79 7.37
CA VAL A 318 -9.51 -4.52 6.67
C VAL A 318 -8.36 -3.59 7.02
N LEU A 319 -8.11 -2.59 6.17
CA LEU A 319 -7.12 -1.56 6.43
C LEU A 319 -7.80 -0.29 6.94
N ALA A 320 -7.12 0.40 7.84
CA ALA A 320 -7.56 1.65 8.45
C ALA A 320 -6.42 2.68 8.44
N PRO A 321 -6.72 3.97 8.67
CA PRO A 321 -5.70 4.99 8.82
C PRO A 321 -4.77 4.69 10.01
N VAL A 322 -3.50 5.05 9.87
CA VAL A 322 -2.56 5.09 10.99
C VAL A 322 -2.95 6.24 11.93
N ASP A 323 -3.10 5.95 13.23
CA ASP A 323 -3.58 6.93 14.21
C ASP A 323 -2.68 8.19 14.25
N ASP A 324 -1.37 8.01 14.28
CA ASP A 324 -0.40 9.12 14.30
C ASP A 324 -0.46 9.99 13.04
N ILE A 325 -0.79 9.42 11.88
CA ILE A 325 -1.05 10.18 10.65
C ILE A 325 -2.30 11.05 10.81
N VAL A 326 -3.40 10.46 11.31
CA VAL A 326 -4.66 11.21 11.53
C VAL A 326 -4.45 12.36 12.52
N ASP A 327 -3.67 12.13 13.56
CA ASP A 327 -3.41 13.09 14.63
C ASP A 327 -2.58 14.31 14.19
N GLN A 328 -1.97 14.29 12.99
CA GLN A 328 -1.30 15.46 12.42
C GLN A 328 -2.30 16.52 11.93
N PHE A 329 -3.52 16.13 11.59
CA PHE A 329 -4.52 17.02 10.99
C PHE A 329 -5.36 17.72 12.06
N LYS A 330 -4.90 18.89 12.51
CA LYS A 330 -5.50 19.65 13.64
C LYS A 330 -6.27 20.88 13.20
N ASN A 331 -5.95 21.45 12.05
CA ASN A 331 -6.51 22.72 11.62
C ASN A 331 -7.79 22.49 10.81
N LYS A 332 -8.94 22.62 11.46
CA LYS A 332 -10.24 22.53 10.80
C LYS A 332 -10.40 23.60 9.73
N ARG A 333 -10.85 23.21 8.54
CA ARG A 333 -11.12 24.11 7.41
C ARG A 333 -12.60 24.32 7.22
N ASN A 334 -12.95 25.48 6.71
CA ASN A 334 -14.33 25.77 6.31
C ASN A 334 -14.66 24.99 5.05
N LEU A 335 -15.81 24.35 5.06
CA LEU A 335 -16.36 23.68 3.88
C LEU A 335 -16.95 24.69 2.92
N LEU A 336 -17.08 24.32 1.65
CA LEU A 336 -17.86 25.07 0.67
C LEU A 336 -19.36 24.96 0.97
N LEU A 337 -19.76 23.96 1.73
CA LEU A 337 -21.12 23.74 2.26
C LEU A 337 -21.37 24.52 3.55
N ALA A 338 -22.56 25.14 3.66
CA ALA A 338 -22.90 25.95 4.82
C ALA A 338 -23.14 25.15 6.11
N GLU A 339 -23.60 23.90 6.03
CA GLU A 339 -24.10 23.12 7.17
C GLU A 339 -23.36 21.81 7.45
N ASN A 340 -22.18 21.62 6.87
CA ASN A 340 -21.40 20.36 7.01
C ASN A 340 -22.20 19.08 6.61
N GLN A 341 -23.21 19.24 5.76
CA GLN A 341 -24.06 18.16 5.25
C GLN A 341 -24.49 18.46 3.83
N ALA A 342 -24.79 17.42 3.07
CA ALA A 342 -25.34 17.53 1.73
C ALA A 342 -26.31 16.38 1.45
N LEU A 343 -27.37 16.67 0.71
CA LEU A 343 -28.18 15.66 0.03
C LEU A 343 -27.89 15.76 -1.45
N VAL A 344 -27.40 14.67 -2.05
CA VAL A 344 -27.13 14.60 -3.49
C VAL A 344 -28.11 13.59 -4.09
N GLU A 345 -29.08 14.09 -4.82
CA GLU A 345 -30.08 13.27 -5.53
C GLU A 345 -29.79 13.32 -7.02
N ALA A 346 -29.66 12.17 -7.63
CA ALA A 346 -29.39 12.02 -9.05
C ALA A 346 -30.27 10.96 -9.69
N GLY A 347 -30.83 11.30 -10.85
CA GLY A 347 -31.44 10.33 -11.75
C GLY A 347 -30.37 9.58 -12.56
N LEU A 348 -30.65 9.32 -13.84
CA LEU A 348 -29.75 8.59 -14.75
C LEU A 348 -28.48 9.38 -15.15
N SER A 349 -28.33 10.61 -14.70
CA SER A 349 -27.12 11.42 -14.94
C SER A 349 -26.51 11.87 -13.63
N TYR A 350 -25.19 12.14 -13.66
CA TYR A 350 -24.47 12.64 -12.50
C TYR A 350 -25.01 13.98 -11.99
N ASN A 351 -25.12 14.10 -10.68
CA ASN A 351 -25.32 15.36 -9.98
C ASN A 351 -24.15 15.62 -9.03
N TYR A 352 -23.77 16.89 -8.86
CA TYR A 352 -22.57 17.32 -8.12
C TYR A 352 -22.87 18.46 -7.16
N VAL A 353 -22.22 18.42 -6.00
CA VAL A 353 -22.23 19.51 -5.01
C VAL A 353 -20.80 19.82 -4.60
N ASP A 354 -20.37 21.09 -4.75
CA ASP A 354 -19.06 21.54 -4.27
C ASP A 354 -19.02 21.49 -2.74
N ALA A 355 -18.06 20.76 -2.18
CA ALA A 355 -18.01 20.51 -0.75
C ALA A 355 -16.71 20.93 -0.09
N PHE A 356 -15.57 20.68 -0.72
CA PHE A 356 -14.25 20.87 -0.16
C PHE A 356 -13.31 21.54 -1.15
N THR A 357 -12.18 22.08 -0.62
CA THR A 357 -11.03 22.50 -1.45
C THR A 357 -9.93 21.44 -1.38
N CYS A 358 -9.35 21.09 -2.50
CA CYS A 358 -8.21 20.18 -2.54
C CYS A 358 -6.92 20.91 -2.16
N TYR A 359 -6.41 20.66 -0.96
CA TYR A 359 -5.10 21.11 -0.52
C TYR A 359 -4.02 20.10 -0.91
N GLU A 360 -2.75 20.49 -0.82
CA GLU A 360 -1.61 19.59 -1.06
C GLU A 360 -1.60 18.44 -0.05
N ARG A 361 -1.95 18.74 1.21
CA ARG A 361 -2.07 17.79 2.31
C ARG A 361 -3.33 18.08 3.13
N PHE A 362 -4.22 17.10 3.21
CA PHE A 362 -5.46 17.24 3.96
C PHE A 362 -6.08 15.90 4.34
N LEU A 363 -7.00 15.96 5.29
CA LEU A 363 -7.85 14.87 5.71
C LEU A 363 -9.31 15.30 5.61
N LEU A 364 -10.15 14.42 5.04
CA LEU A 364 -11.61 14.54 5.06
C LEU A 364 -12.20 13.46 5.95
N LYS A 365 -13.25 13.81 6.70
CA LYS A 365 -14.09 12.87 7.42
C LYS A 365 -15.56 13.19 7.15
N GLY A 366 -16.39 12.16 7.22
CA GLY A 366 -17.82 12.31 7.14
C GLY A 366 -18.54 10.98 7.28
N GLU A 367 -19.83 11.06 7.20
CA GLU A 367 -20.73 9.91 7.11
C GLU A 367 -21.59 10.00 5.85
N PHE A 368 -22.02 8.86 5.35
CA PHE A 368 -22.99 8.80 4.25
C PHE A 368 -24.04 7.72 4.52
N ILE A 369 -25.22 7.96 3.95
CA ILE A 369 -26.31 6.98 3.82
C ILE A 369 -26.76 7.02 2.38
N CYS A 370 -26.68 5.91 1.66
CA CYS A 370 -27.18 5.77 0.30
C CYS A 370 -28.52 5.00 0.29
N SER A 371 -29.38 5.32 -0.65
CA SER A 371 -30.69 4.66 -0.80
C SER A 371 -30.83 3.85 -2.08
N GLY A 372 -29.92 4.00 -3.03
CA GLY A 372 -29.92 3.34 -4.33
C GLY A 372 -28.67 2.51 -4.58
N GLU A 373 -28.60 1.89 -5.74
CA GLU A 373 -27.50 1.04 -6.20
C GLU A 373 -26.46 1.76 -7.05
N GLY A 374 -26.78 2.98 -7.53
CA GLY A 374 -25.89 3.76 -8.39
C GLY A 374 -24.69 4.34 -7.67
N ALA A 375 -23.69 4.77 -8.43
CA ALA A 375 -22.42 5.26 -7.92
C ALA A 375 -22.52 6.60 -7.20
N PHE A 376 -21.70 6.81 -6.18
CA PHE A 376 -21.55 8.10 -5.49
C PHE A 376 -20.15 8.21 -4.86
N GLY A 377 -19.77 9.42 -4.44
CA GLY A 377 -18.50 9.62 -3.74
C GLY A 377 -17.86 10.98 -4.00
N LEU A 378 -16.54 10.99 -4.25
CA LEU A 378 -15.72 12.19 -4.47
C LEU A 378 -15.34 12.35 -5.94
N CYS A 379 -15.45 13.58 -6.46
CA CYS A 379 -15.03 13.95 -7.80
C CYS A 379 -13.97 15.06 -7.74
N PHE A 380 -12.86 14.86 -8.46
CA PHE A 380 -11.70 15.75 -8.53
C PHE A 380 -11.42 16.21 -9.95
N ASP A 381 -10.60 17.25 -10.07
CA ASP A 381 -10.10 17.81 -11.33
C ASP A 381 -11.19 18.21 -12.32
N TYR A 382 -12.09 18.96 -11.80
CA TYR A 382 -13.20 19.50 -12.54
C TYR A 382 -12.75 20.76 -13.32
N ASN A 383 -12.40 20.58 -14.59
CA ASN A 383 -11.91 21.67 -15.46
C ASN A 383 -12.86 21.99 -16.64
N GLY A 384 -14.06 21.45 -16.63
CA GLY A 384 -15.06 21.64 -17.69
C GLY A 384 -15.11 20.53 -18.75
N ASN A 385 -14.08 19.66 -18.81
CA ASN A 385 -14.14 18.42 -19.59
C ASN A 385 -14.49 17.24 -18.68
N ALA A 386 -15.75 16.78 -18.77
CA ALA A 386 -16.25 15.73 -17.90
C ALA A 386 -15.51 14.39 -18.02
N GLU A 387 -14.87 14.13 -19.16
CA GLU A 387 -14.08 12.89 -19.37
C GLU A 387 -12.77 12.85 -18.58
N GLU A 388 -12.34 13.99 -18.04
CA GLU A 388 -11.10 14.10 -17.23
C GLU A 388 -11.36 14.10 -15.73
N TYR A 389 -12.64 14.07 -15.30
CA TYR A 389 -12.95 14.01 -13.87
C TYR A 389 -12.43 12.72 -13.26
N LYS A 390 -11.65 12.86 -12.19
CA LYS A 390 -11.15 11.75 -11.42
C LYS A 390 -12.13 11.44 -10.29
N MET A 391 -12.55 10.22 -10.20
CA MET A 391 -13.61 9.78 -9.31
C MET A 391 -13.06 8.79 -8.27
N ILE A 392 -13.47 8.95 -7.02
CA ILE A 392 -13.48 7.89 -6.03
C ILE A 392 -14.93 7.53 -5.84
N SER A 393 -15.32 6.37 -6.34
CA SER A 393 -16.72 5.97 -6.48
C SER A 393 -17.04 4.79 -5.57
N ILE A 394 -18.05 4.92 -4.76
CA ILE A 394 -18.70 3.84 -4.04
C ILE A 394 -19.85 3.37 -4.92
N CYS A 395 -19.88 2.10 -5.30
CA CYS A 395 -20.82 1.48 -6.24
C CYS A 395 -21.57 0.35 -5.51
N PRO A 396 -22.66 0.65 -4.76
CA PRO A 396 -23.37 -0.37 -3.97
C PRO A 396 -23.92 -1.51 -4.80
N GLY A 397 -24.41 -1.24 -6.01
CA GLY A 397 -24.95 -2.27 -6.93
C GLY A 397 -23.91 -3.23 -7.50
N GLU A 398 -22.60 -2.91 -7.35
CA GLU A 398 -21.49 -3.75 -7.77
C GLU A 398 -20.68 -4.28 -6.59
N ASP A 399 -21.02 -3.90 -5.35
CA ASP A 399 -20.27 -4.17 -4.13
C ASP A 399 -18.80 -3.71 -4.23
N LYS A 400 -18.54 -2.49 -4.76
CA LYS A 400 -17.19 -1.98 -5.04
C LYS A 400 -16.95 -0.57 -4.54
N LEU A 401 -15.69 -0.33 -4.17
CA LEU A 401 -15.06 0.99 -4.07
C LEU A 401 -14.04 1.10 -5.20
N GLN A 402 -14.14 2.17 -6.02
CA GLN A 402 -13.36 2.31 -7.25
C GLN A 402 -12.67 3.66 -7.35
N HIS A 403 -11.48 3.69 -7.95
CA HIS A 403 -10.84 4.87 -8.49
C HIS A 403 -10.90 4.81 -10.03
N SER A 404 -11.55 5.77 -10.64
CA SER A 404 -11.80 5.80 -12.10
C SER A 404 -11.81 7.20 -12.65
N PHE A 405 -11.95 7.32 -13.98
CA PHE A 405 -12.39 8.53 -14.63
C PHE A 405 -13.89 8.46 -14.90
N ARG A 406 -14.57 9.60 -14.90
CA ARG A 406 -15.98 9.65 -15.27
C ARG A 406 -16.20 9.05 -16.66
N GLY A 407 -17.09 8.07 -16.73
CA GLY A 407 -17.41 7.39 -17.99
C GLY A 407 -16.27 6.52 -18.54
N GLY A 408 -15.24 6.23 -17.75
CA GLY A 408 -14.20 5.26 -18.11
C GLY A 408 -14.73 3.83 -17.99
N ASP A 409 -14.46 3.00 -19.01
CA ASP A 409 -14.94 1.61 -19.05
C ASP A 409 -14.22 0.70 -18.04
N THR A 410 -13.03 1.11 -17.58
CA THR A 410 -12.22 0.30 -16.66
C THR A 410 -11.70 1.19 -15.52
N PRO A 411 -11.90 0.79 -14.25
CA PRO A 411 -11.32 1.50 -13.13
C PRO A 411 -9.78 1.38 -13.12
N ILE A 412 -9.11 2.41 -12.62
CA ILE A 412 -7.65 2.42 -12.38
C ILE A 412 -7.32 1.46 -11.25
N ALA A 413 -8.14 1.50 -10.19
CA ALA A 413 -8.06 0.59 -9.05
C ALA A 413 -9.46 0.34 -8.49
N GLU A 414 -9.66 -0.84 -7.90
CA GLU A 414 -10.91 -1.20 -7.24
C GLU A 414 -10.67 -2.22 -6.12
N ILE A 415 -11.60 -2.24 -5.15
CA ILE A 415 -11.69 -3.22 -4.08
C ILE A 415 -13.15 -3.56 -3.79
N GLY A 416 -13.43 -4.76 -3.30
CA GLY A 416 -14.75 -5.13 -2.81
C GLY A 416 -15.19 -4.26 -1.63
N ALA A 417 -16.42 -3.74 -1.67
CA ALA A 417 -17.01 -2.89 -0.63
C ALA A 417 -18.51 -3.14 -0.55
N GLN A 418 -18.90 -4.13 0.23
CA GLN A 418 -20.30 -4.49 0.39
C GLN A 418 -20.98 -3.55 1.38
N LEU A 419 -22.00 -2.85 0.91
CA LEU A 419 -22.78 -1.90 1.67
C LEU A 419 -24.25 -2.26 1.68
N SER A 420 -24.92 -1.95 2.80
CA SER A 420 -26.38 -2.10 2.94
C SER A 420 -27.05 -0.74 2.72
N PRO A 421 -27.95 -0.58 1.74
CA PRO A 421 -28.70 0.65 1.56
C PRO A 421 -29.47 1.05 2.84
N GLY A 422 -29.48 2.33 3.16
CA GLY A 422 -30.12 2.88 4.35
C GLY A 422 -29.30 2.79 5.64
N GLN A 423 -28.15 2.11 5.62
CA GLN A 423 -27.19 2.08 6.73
C GLN A 423 -26.24 3.28 6.65
N ALA A 424 -25.88 3.84 7.81
CA ALA A 424 -24.85 4.87 7.91
C ALA A 424 -23.45 4.24 7.92
N TYR A 425 -22.53 4.83 7.16
CA TYR A 425 -21.13 4.46 7.12
C TYR A 425 -20.26 5.70 7.30
N SER A 426 -19.23 5.59 8.12
CA SER A 426 -18.20 6.62 8.24
C SER A 426 -17.15 6.45 7.16
N PHE A 427 -16.56 7.55 6.71
CA PHE A 427 -15.43 7.53 5.80
C PHE A 427 -14.32 8.48 6.26
N THR A 428 -13.10 8.12 5.92
CA THR A 428 -11.92 8.97 6.03
C THR A 428 -11.17 8.97 4.70
N TYR A 429 -10.80 10.17 4.21
CA TYR A 429 -9.91 10.32 3.07
C TYR A 429 -8.70 11.13 3.47
N ILE A 430 -7.51 10.62 3.18
CA ILE A 430 -6.24 11.27 3.48
C ILE A 430 -5.50 11.47 2.17
N GLN A 431 -4.96 12.67 1.93
CA GLN A 431 -4.14 12.98 0.76
C GLN A 431 -2.87 13.72 1.14
N GLU A 432 -1.76 13.36 0.49
CA GLU A 432 -0.53 14.12 0.42
C GLU A 432 0.01 14.08 -1.01
N GLY A 433 0.17 15.25 -1.61
CA GLY A 433 0.54 15.36 -3.01
C GLY A 433 -0.46 14.66 -3.93
N SER A 434 0.03 13.74 -4.73
CA SER A 434 -0.81 12.93 -5.64
C SER A 434 -1.30 11.61 -5.05
N VAL A 435 -0.85 11.22 -3.87
CA VAL A 435 -1.29 9.98 -3.19
C VAL A 435 -2.47 10.27 -2.31
N GLY A 436 -3.51 9.49 -2.43
CA GLY A 436 -4.66 9.50 -1.53
C GLY A 436 -5.06 8.10 -1.09
N ILE A 437 -5.70 7.99 0.06
CA ILE A 437 -6.29 6.73 0.53
C ILE A 437 -7.70 7.02 1.04
N PHE A 438 -8.67 6.31 0.50
CA PHE A 438 -10.06 6.39 0.91
C PHE A 438 -10.42 5.17 1.75
N TYR A 439 -10.91 5.39 2.95
CA TYR A 439 -11.34 4.38 3.90
C TYR A 439 -12.85 4.48 4.10
N ILE A 440 -13.54 3.36 4.03
CA ILE A 440 -14.89 3.18 4.59
C ILE A 440 -14.70 2.31 5.83
N ASP A 441 -15.01 2.85 7.00
CA ASP A 441 -14.72 2.20 8.29
C ASP A 441 -15.31 0.79 8.34
N ASP A 442 -14.50 -0.18 8.75
CA ASP A 442 -14.83 -1.62 8.83
C ASP A 442 -15.26 -2.29 7.50
N VAL A 443 -15.11 -1.62 6.36
CA VAL A 443 -15.54 -2.15 5.05
C VAL A 443 -14.35 -2.33 4.11
N ALA A 444 -13.69 -1.24 3.71
CA ALA A 444 -12.62 -1.28 2.72
C ALA A 444 -11.72 -0.06 2.78
N ALA A 445 -10.51 -0.20 2.26
CA ALA A 445 -9.59 0.88 1.94
C ALA A 445 -9.19 0.82 0.47
N LEU A 446 -8.94 1.98 -0.14
CA LEU A 446 -8.46 2.07 -1.51
C LEU A 446 -7.44 3.19 -1.65
N THR A 447 -6.22 2.81 -2.01
CA THR A 447 -5.18 3.74 -2.42
C THR A 447 -5.48 4.27 -3.82
N VAL A 448 -5.34 5.59 -4.00
CA VAL A 448 -5.61 6.29 -5.25
C VAL A 448 -4.43 7.18 -5.65
N ARG A 449 -4.31 7.49 -6.94
CA ARG A 449 -3.30 8.39 -7.46
C ARG A 449 -3.95 9.52 -8.25
N LEU A 450 -3.86 10.74 -7.72
CA LEU A 450 -4.56 11.93 -8.22
C LEU A 450 -3.54 13.03 -8.57
N TYR A 451 -3.12 13.10 -9.82
CA TYR A 451 -2.23 14.16 -10.29
C TYR A 451 -3.00 15.43 -10.66
N GLY A 452 -2.44 16.62 -10.37
CA GLY A 452 -2.93 17.90 -10.82
C GLY A 452 -4.24 18.37 -10.20
N VAL A 453 -4.59 17.91 -9.00
CA VAL A 453 -5.86 18.24 -8.32
C VAL A 453 -5.75 19.37 -7.30
N SER A 454 -4.54 19.72 -6.86
CA SER A 454 -4.32 20.77 -5.85
C SER A 454 -4.90 22.12 -6.31
N GLY A 455 -5.53 22.85 -5.37
CA GLY A 455 -6.18 24.12 -5.62
C GLY A 455 -7.58 24.04 -6.23
N LYS A 456 -8.06 22.87 -6.55
CA LYS A 456 -9.38 22.68 -7.18
C LYS A 456 -10.44 22.28 -6.16
N PRO A 457 -11.75 22.54 -6.43
CA PRO A 457 -12.81 22.03 -5.57
C PRO A 457 -12.92 20.51 -5.67
N ILE A 458 -13.20 19.88 -4.53
CA ILE A 458 -13.66 18.49 -4.45
C ILE A 458 -15.17 18.51 -4.35
N ARG A 459 -15.83 17.73 -5.20
CA ARG A 459 -17.28 17.60 -5.25
C ARG A 459 -17.73 16.30 -4.67
N LEU A 460 -18.83 16.32 -3.96
CA LEU A 460 -19.66 15.15 -3.75
C LEU A 460 -20.47 14.90 -5.00
N PHE A 461 -20.63 13.64 -5.39
CA PHE A 461 -21.45 13.29 -6.55
C PHE A 461 -22.35 12.10 -6.25
N ALA A 462 -23.39 11.95 -7.04
CA ALA A 462 -24.21 10.76 -7.15
C ALA A 462 -24.66 10.55 -8.61
N GLU A 463 -24.93 9.31 -8.97
CA GLU A 463 -25.55 8.87 -10.22
C GLU A 463 -26.54 7.77 -9.89
N ASN A 464 -27.79 7.90 -10.37
CA ASN A 464 -28.87 6.94 -10.11
C ASN A 464 -28.97 6.52 -8.63
N ASN A 465 -28.81 7.49 -7.73
CA ASN A 465 -28.81 7.29 -6.27
C ASN A 465 -29.28 8.55 -5.55
N SER A 466 -29.71 8.40 -4.29
CA SER A 466 -29.92 9.50 -3.36
C SER A 466 -29.05 9.26 -2.13
N VAL A 467 -28.11 10.17 -1.90
CA VAL A 467 -27.08 10.02 -0.85
C VAL A 467 -27.12 11.22 0.08
N SER A 468 -27.32 10.93 1.36
CA SER A 468 -27.19 11.90 2.43
C SER A 468 -25.79 11.83 3.01
N PHE A 469 -25.07 12.93 2.93
CA PHE A 469 -23.78 13.12 3.59
C PHE A 469 -23.94 13.98 4.85
N SER A 470 -23.29 13.60 5.93
CA SER A 470 -23.34 14.30 7.23
C SER A 470 -21.97 14.28 7.93
N LEU A 471 -21.85 15.08 8.98
CA LEU A 471 -20.64 15.22 9.79
C LEU A 471 -19.38 15.53 8.97
N LEU A 472 -19.57 16.18 7.83
CA LEU A 472 -18.50 16.50 6.88
C LEU A 472 -17.49 17.44 7.51
N GLN A 473 -16.23 17.09 7.49
CA GLN A 473 -15.13 17.86 8.06
C GLN A 473 -13.88 17.76 7.19
N GLN A 474 -13.19 18.87 7.05
CA GLN A 474 -11.88 18.92 6.42
C GLN A 474 -10.85 19.48 7.38
N PHE A 475 -9.66 18.89 7.38
CA PHE A 475 -8.56 19.32 8.21
C PHE A 475 -7.27 19.40 7.37
N THR A 476 -6.43 20.38 7.73
CA THR A 476 -5.02 20.42 7.32
C THR A 476 -4.14 20.26 8.56
N ARG A 477 -2.86 20.10 8.35
CA ARG A 477 -1.88 20.02 9.41
C ARG A 477 -1.78 21.31 10.21
#